data_9893bd2b6e64cb34628cd09eeb5ef762
#
_entry.id   9893bd2b6e64cb34628cd09eeb5ef762
#
_cell.length_a   1.000
_cell.length_b   1.000
_cell.length_c   1.000
_cell.angle_alpha   90.00
_cell.angle_beta   90.00
_cell.angle_gamma   90.00
#
_symmetry.space_group_name_H-M   'P 1'
#
loop_
_entity.id
_entity.type
_entity.pdbx_description
1 polymer ?
#
loop_
_entity_poly.entity_id
_entity_poly.type
_entity_poly.pdbx_seq_one_letter_code
_entity_poly.pdbx_strand_id
1 'polypeptide(L)'
;MAGAVGPTNKTASISPDVNNPAYRAVTFHDLVENYEEQMRGLLAGGSDIILCETTFDTLNLKAGIYAFKKVQEDFDEQIPLILSVTITDASGRTLSGQTVEAFWNSVRHAEPLAVGINCALGGKEMRPYIEALSQIADCYVSCYPNAGLPNPLSETGYDETPDDTGAILQEFADSGFINLVGGCCGTTPDHIAAIRRLIGDRQPRQLPKIPRAMRLSGLEPFTIDEKPISFVMVGERTNVTGSPRFAKLIKADDFEAALAVARQQVENGANIIDINFDEGMLDSKECMVRFLNLVASEPDIAKVPIMIDSSKWEVIEAGLQCVQGKAIVNSISLKEGEEEFLRQAREIRRYGAATVVMAFDEKGQAASKEDKVRICSRAYKLLTEQAHFPPEDIVFDPNVLTVATGMEEHRRNAL
;
A
#
# COMPACT_ATOMS: atom_id res chain seq x y z
N MET A 1 -9.37 22.22 13.26
CA MET A 1 -7.89 22.23 13.45
C MET A 1 -7.35 20.87 13.03
N ALA A 2 -6.20 20.80 12.30
CA ALA A 2 -5.57 19.53 11.97
C ALA A 2 -4.51 19.17 13.01
N GLY A 3 -4.60 17.98 13.58
CA GLY A 3 -3.59 17.38 14.43
C GLY A 3 -2.55 16.67 13.56
N ALA A 4 -1.31 17.19 13.56
CA ALA A 4 -0.24 16.63 12.74
C ALA A 4 0.46 15.47 13.44
N VAL A 5 0.62 14.36 12.70
CA VAL A 5 1.36 13.17 13.09
C VAL A 5 2.52 13.00 12.11
N GLY A 6 3.73 13.26 12.59
CA GLY A 6 4.94 13.15 11.77
C GLY A 6 5.51 11.74 11.71
N PRO A 7 6.62 11.57 10.95
CA PRO A 7 7.31 10.30 10.86
C PRO A 7 8.03 9.95 12.17
N THR A 8 8.19 8.66 12.42
CA THR A 8 9.02 8.17 13.53
C THR A 8 10.51 8.19 13.14
N ASN A 9 11.38 8.11 14.13
CA ASN A 9 12.84 8.01 13.92
C ASN A 9 13.31 6.60 13.52
N LYS A 10 12.40 5.67 13.32
CA LYS A 10 12.66 4.30 12.88
C LYS A 10 11.77 3.96 11.70
N THR A 11 12.28 3.15 10.79
CA THR A 11 11.59 2.70 9.58
C THR A 11 11.30 1.21 9.64
N ALA A 12 10.10 0.82 9.20
CA ALA A 12 9.69 -0.58 9.12
C ALA A 12 10.12 -1.26 7.80
N SER A 13 10.35 -0.48 6.73
CA SER A 13 10.75 -1.02 5.42
C SER A 13 12.27 -1.17 5.26
N ILE A 14 13.07 -0.45 6.05
CA ILE A 14 14.52 -0.35 5.86
C ILE A 14 15.23 -0.86 7.10
N SER A 15 16.25 -1.72 6.90
CA SER A 15 17.13 -2.13 7.99
C SER A 15 18.10 -0.99 8.37
N PRO A 16 18.26 -0.68 9.66
CA PRO A 16 19.32 0.22 10.12
C PRO A 16 20.71 -0.46 10.14
N ASP A 17 20.78 -1.78 9.94
CA ASP A 17 22.01 -2.56 9.91
C ASP A 17 22.28 -3.07 8.49
N VAL A 18 23.31 -2.50 7.85
CA VAL A 18 23.72 -2.86 6.48
C VAL A 18 24.14 -4.34 6.37
N ASN A 19 24.65 -4.93 7.45
CA ASN A 19 25.09 -6.32 7.47
C ASN A 19 23.95 -7.30 7.74
N ASN A 20 22.78 -6.79 8.18
CA ASN A 20 21.60 -7.61 8.43
C ASN A 20 20.36 -6.97 7.79
N PRO A 21 20.17 -7.10 6.48
CA PRO A 21 19.06 -6.47 5.77
C PRO A 21 17.68 -6.98 6.17
N ALA A 22 17.57 -8.15 6.82
CA ALA A 22 16.32 -8.66 7.39
C ALA A 22 15.92 -8.02 8.71
N TYR A 23 16.85 -7.35 9.41
CA TYR A 23 16.58 -6.76 10.72
C TYR A 23 15.69 -5.52 10.60
N ARG A 24 14.78 -5.36 11.55
CA ARG A 24 13.98 -4.13 11.74
C ARG A 24 14.11 -3.67 13.18
N ALA A 25 14.33 -2.36 13.37
CA ALA A 25 14.46 -1.76 14.70
C ALA A 25 13.10 -1.43 15.35
N VAL A 26 12.01 -1.65 14.62
CA VAL A 26 10.64 -1.41 15.05
C VAL A 26 9.72 -2.41 14.33
N THR A 27 8.71 -2.91 15.00
CA THR A 27 7.67 -3.73 14.40
C THR A 27 6.50 -2.88 13.92
N PHE A 28 5.67 -3.43 13.03
CA PHE A 28 4.42 -2.79 12.61
C PHE A 28 3.51 -2.50 13.81
N HIS A 29 3.46 -3.41 14.78
CA HIS A 29 2.63 -3.28 15.97
C HIS A 29 3.11 -2.15 16.89
N ASP A 30 4.43 -2.04 17.12
CA ASP A 30 5.00 -0.91 17.89
C ASP A 30 4.64 0.44 17.27
N LEU A 31 4.62 0.50 15.93
CA LEU A 31 4.21 1.71 15.21
C LEU A 31 2.71 1.99 15.36
N VAL A 32 1.87 0.95 15.27
CA VAL A 32 0.42 1.09 15.48
C VAL A 32 0.12 1.64 16.87
N GLU A 33 0.72 1.08 17.92
CA GLU A 33 0.54 1.55 19.30
C GLU A 33 0.97 3.02 19.46
N ASN A 34 2.13 3.37 18.89
CA ASN A 34 2.66 4.73 18.98
C ASN A 34 1.75 5.74 18.24
N TYR A 35 1.31 5.44 17.03
CA TYR A 35 0.43 6.31 16.26
C TYR A 35 -0.97 6.41 16.89
N GLU A 36 -1.49 5.33 17.45
CA GLU A 36 -2.77 5.32 18.14
C GLU A 36 -2.75 6.28 19.35
N GLU A 37 -1.70 6.22 20.18
CA GLU A 37 -1.55 7.12 21.34
C GLU A 37 -1.49 8.58 20.90
N GLN A 38 -0.69 8.91 19.88
CA GLN A 38 -0.59 10.29 19.36
C GLN A 38 -1.94 10.79 18.84
N MET A 39 -2.64 10.00 18.03
CA MET A 39 -3.93 10.40 17.45
C MET A 39 -4.99 10.60 18.51
N ARG A 40 -5.06 9.72 19.53
CA ARG A 40 -5.96 9.87 20.68
C ARG A 40 -5.67 11.16 21.46
N GLY A 41 -4.39 11.47 21.68
CA GLY A 41 -3.97 12.70 22.35
C GLY A 41 -4.36 13.96 21.57
N LEU A 42 -4.18 13.96 20.24
CA LEU A 42 -4.55 15.09 19.37
C LEU A 42 -6.06 15.32 19.35
N LEU A 43 -6.85 14.27 19.23
CA LEU A 43 -8.32 14.34 19.23
C LEU A 43 -8.85 14.80 20.60
N ALA A 44 -8.30 14.28 21.70
CA ALA A 44 -8.63 14.74 23.04
C ALA A 44 -8.25 16.20 23.26
N GLY A 45 -7.20 16.71 22.58
CA GLY A 45 -6.79 18.10 22.56
C GLY A 45 -7.64 19.02 21.68
N GLY A 46 -8.67 18.49 20.99
CA GLY A 46 -9.61 19.26 20.17
C GLY A 46 -9.22 19.37 18.69
N SER A 47 -8.41 18.47 18.17
CA SER A 47 -8.20 18.40 16.72
C SER A 47 -9.43 17.83 16.01
N ASP A 48 -9.80 18.44 14.87
CA ASP A 48 -10.96 18.04 14.05
C ASP A 48 -10.55 17.07 12.91
N ILE A 49 -9.28 17.06 12.55
CA ILE A 49 -8.71 16.33 11.41
C ILE A 49 -7.38 15.71 11.88
N ILE A 50 -7.09 14.49 11.44
CA ILE A 50 -5.76 13.90 11.57
C ILE A 50 -4.99 14.09 10.26
N LEU A 51 -3.76 14.62 10.36
CA LEU A 51 -2.83 14.83 9.27
C LEU A 51 -1.58 13.97 9.49
N CYS A 52 -1.46 12.84 8.77
CA CYS A 52 -0.20 12.10 8.71
C CYS A 52 0.68 12.73 7.63
N GLU A 53 1.77 13.37 8.02
CA GLU A 53 2.61 14.14 7.11
C GLU A 53 4.08 13.75 7.14
N THR A 54 4.83 14.21 6.13
CA THR A 54 6.27 14.00 5.99
C THR A 54 6.63 12.51 5.95
N THR A 55 5.74 11.72 5.35
CA THR A 55 5.91 10.28 5.26
C THR A 55 6.96 9.93 4.21
N PHE A 56 8.04 9.31 4.62
CA PHE A 56 9.11 8.82 3.74
C PHE A 56 9.23 7.28 3.72
N ASP A 57 8.48 6.58 4.58
CA ASP A 57 8.33 5.12 4.61
C ASP A 57 6.83 4.77 4.59
N THR A 58 6.39 4.16 3.48
CA THR A 58 4.97 3.84 3.29
C THR A 58 4.48 2.76 4.25
N LEU A 59 5.34 1.84 4.70
CA LEU A 59 4.94 0.82 5.68
C LEU A 59 4.66 1.46 7.04
N ASN A 60 5.45 2.47 7.46
CA ASN A 60 5.15 3.27 8.64
C ASN A 60 3.79 3.95 8.52
N LEU A 61 3.50 4.55 7.35
CA LEU A 61 2.18 5.19 7.14
C LEU A 61 1.05 4.17 7.15
N LYS A 62 1.23 2.97 6.61
CA LYS A 62 0.22 1.90 6.71
C LYS A 62 -0.07 1.52 8.16
N ALA A 63 0.95 1.49 9.03
CA ALA A 63 0.74 1.32 10.46
C ALA A 63 -0.05 2.49 11.06
N GLY A 64 0.23 3.73 10.63
CA GLY A 64 -0.55 4.92 11.01
C GLY A 64 -2.00 4.86 10.54
N ILE A 65 -2.25 4.41 9.31
CA ILE A 65 -3.60 4.19 8.78
C ILE A 65 -4.34 3.09 9.56
N TYR A 66 -3.65 2.02 9.90
CA TYR A 66 -4.21 0.94 10.71
C TYR A 66 -4.61 1.46 12.11
N ALA A 67 -3.72 2.23 12.76
CA ALA A 67 -3.99 2.89 14.02
C ALA A 67 -5.18 3.87 13.94
N PHE A 68 -5.22 4.69 12.87
CA PHE A 68 -6.32 5.61 12.62
C PHE A 68 -7.67 4.88 12.52
N LYS A 69 -7.74 3.78 11.79
CA LYS A 69 -8.96 2.97 11.67
C LYS A 69 -9.40 2.37 13.01
N LYS A 70 -8.46 1.98 13.88
CA LYS A 70 -8.78 1.58 15.26
C LYS A 70 -9.34 2.74 16.08
N VAL A 71 -8.70 3.91 16.01
CA VAL A 71 -9.17 5.12 16.71
C VAL A 71 -10.56 5.52 16.23
N GLN A 72 -10.82 5.44 14.92
CA GLN A 72 -12.11 5.77 14.34
C GLN A 72 -13.28 4.92 14.90
N GLU A 73 -13.02 3.68 15.32
CA GLU A 73 -14.03 2.79 15.92
C GLU A 73 -14.64 3.33 17.23
N ASP A 74 -13.95 4.26 17.89
CA ASP A 74 -14.44 4.88 19.14
C ASP A 74 -15.28 6.16 18.91
N PHE A 75 -15.47 6.58 17.67
CA PHE A 75 -16.18 7.80 17.30
C PHE A 75 -17.35 7.49 16.36
N ASP A 76 -18.52 8.06 16.66
CA ASP A 76 -19.70 7.93 15.81
C ASP A 76 -19.57 8.75 14.51
N GLU A 77 -18.88 9.89 14.56
CA GLU A 77 -18.64 10.75 13.41
C GLU A 77 -17.33 10.37 12.71
N GLN A 78 -17.32 10.45 11.38
CA GLN A 78 -16.12 10.18 10.62
C GLN A 78 -15.11 11.30 10.80
N ILE A 79 -13.95 10.97 11.34
CA ILE A 79 -12.80 11.88 11.47
C ILE A 79 -12.13 11.99 10.10
N PRO A 80 -11.97 13.21 9.53
CA PRO A 80 -11.24 13.37 8.28
C PRO A 80 -9.76 13.04 8.45
N LEU A 81 -9.19 12.32 7.47
CA LEU A 81 -7.78 11.95 7.41
C LEU A 81 -7.11 12.63 6.22
N ILE A 82 -5.96 13.25 6.43
CA ILE A 82 -5.07 13.75 5.37
C ILE A 82 -3.77 12.96 5.41
N LEU A 83 -3.31 12.51 4.24
CA LEU A 83 -2.04 11.80 4.07
C LEU A 83 -1.09 12.64 3.25
N SER A 84 0.17 12.77 3.66
CA SER A 84 1.17 13.51 2.91
C SER A 84 2.50 12.77 2.87
N VAL A 85 2.97 12.51 1.64
CA VAL A 85 4.23 11.82 1.36
C VAL A 85 5.36 12.82 1.16
N THR A 86 6.58 12.39 1.44
CA THR A 86 7.80 13.13 1.14
C THR A 86 8.59 12.42 0.05
N ILE A 87 8.81 13.12 -1.07
CA ILE A 87 9.72 12.69 -2.12
C ILE A 87 11.11 13.20 -1.74
N THR A 88 12.03 12.27 -1.52
CA THR A 88 13.30 12.58 -0.85
C THR A 88 14.34 13.25 -1.74
N ASP A 89 14.26 13.03 -3.04
CA ASP A 89 15.22 13.56 -4.02
C ASP A 89 14.67 13.62 -5.45
N ALA A 90 15.54 13.98 -6.38
CA ALA A 90 15.21 14.08 -7.80
C ALA A 90 14.90 12.74 -8.49
N SER A 91 15.06 11.59 -7.82
CA SER A 91 14.62 10.30 -8.36
C SER A 91 13.11 10.14 -8.41
N GLY A 92 12.38 10.99 -7.68
CA GLY A 92 10.93 10.97 -7.61
C GLY A 92 10.38 9.87 -6.71
N ARG A 93 11.18 9.40 -5.76
CA ARG A 93 10.83 8.29 -4.86
C ARG A 93 10.81 8.70 -3.40
N THR A 94 10.04 7.98 -2.62
CA THR A 94 10.15 8.01 -1.15
C THR A 94 11.50 7.42 -0.73
N LEU A 95 11.90 7.62 0.53
CA LEU A 95 13.10 6.99 1.07
C LEU A 95 13.04 5.45 0.99
N SER A 96 11.85 4.87 1.16
CA SER A 96 11.62 3.43 1.01
C SER A 96 11.49 2.96 -0.45
N GLY A 97 11.72 3.85 -1.43
CA GLY A 97 11.90 3.52 -2.85
C GLY A 97 10.64 3.58 -3.72
N GLN A 98 9.46 3.87 -3.19
CA GLN A 98 8.22 3.92 -3.97
C GLN A 98 8.11 5.19 -4.83
N THR A 99 7.55 5.03 -6.05
CA THR A 99 7.05 6.13 -6.84
C THR A 99 5.76 6.73 -6.23
N VAL A 100 5.38 7.94 -6.64
CA VAL A 100 4.13 8.58 -6.17
C VAL A 100 2.90 7.73 -6.49
N GLU A 101 2.85 7.11 -7.66
CA GLU A 101 1.75 6.22 -8.04
C GLU A 101 1.70 4.95 -7.20
N ALA A 102 2.86 4.31 -6.95
CA ALA A 102 2.94 3.14 -6.08
C ALA A 102 2.54 3.48 -4.64
N PHE A 103 2.98 4.63 -4.13
CA PHE A 103 2.54 5.16 -2.85
C PHE A 103 1.02 5.30 -2.79
N TRP A 104 0.41 5.98 -3.78
CA TRP A 104 -1.05 6.17 -3.79
C TRP A 104 -1.80 4.85 -3.82
N ASN A 105 -1.38 3.90 -4.65
CA ASN A 105 -1.98 2.55 -4.67
C ASN A 105 -1.89 1.86 -3.30
N SER A 106 -0.80 2.07 -2.56
CA SER A 106 -0.57 1.45 -1.24
C SER A 106 -1.46 2.00 -0.13
N VAL A 107 -1.86 3.29 -0.21
CA VAL A 107 -2.54 3.99 0.89
C VAL A 107 -3.97 4.42 0.59
N ARG A 108 -4.41 4.30 -0.66
CA ARG A 108 -5.74 4.71 -1.13
C ARG A 108 -6.90 4.07 -0.34
N HIS A 109 -6.69 2.87 0.20
CA HIS A 109 -7.66 2.15 1.05
C HIS A 109 -8.02 2.89 2.36
N ALA A 110 -7.25 3.91 2.72
CA ALA A 110 -7.56 4.79 3.85
C ALA A 110 -8.76 5.71 3.57
N GLU A 111 -9.16 5.87 2.30
CA GLU A 111 -10.23 6.77 1.85
C GLU A 111 -10.03 8.20 2.42
N PRO A 112 -8.84 8.81 2.25
CA PRO A 112 -8.53 10.07 2.91
C PRO A 112 -9.32 11.23 2.32
N LEU A 113 -9.56 12.29 3.13
CA LEU A 113 -10.07 13.57 2.66
C LEU A 113 -9.14 14.19 1.60
N ALA A 114 -7.84 14.09 1.85
CA ALA A 114 -6.81 14.58 0.94
C ALA A 114 -5.55 13.72 0.99
N VAL A 115 -4.85 13.68 -0.14
CA VAL A 115 -3.48 13.15 -0.25
C VAL A 115 -2.57 14.22 -0.82
N GLY A 116 -1.33 14.28 -0.40
CA GLY A 116 -0.43 15.33 -0.87
C GLY A 116 1.04 15.00 -0.76
N ILE A 117 1.85 16.01 -1.07
CA ILE A 117 3.31 15.96 -0.97
C ILE A 117 3.77 17.15 -0.13
N ASN A 118 4.66 16.92 0.82
CA ASN A 118 5.28 17.99 1.59
C ASN A 118 6.76 17.70 1.88
N CYS A 119 7.49 18.77 2.20
CA CYS A 119 8.87 18.72 2.66
C CYS A 119 9.90 18.20 1.62
N ALA A 120 11.17 18.17 2.00
CA ALA A 120 12.38 17.81 1.26
C ALA A 120 12.66 18.65 0.00
N LEU A 121 11.70 18.87 -0.85
CA LEU A 121 11.80 19.60 -2.12
C LEU A 121 11.16 20.98 -2.03
N GLY A 122 11.62 21.90 -2.89
CA GLY A 122 10.92 23.13 -3.20
C GLY A 122 9.75 22.90 -4.17
N GLY A 123 8.94 23.93 -4.37
CA GLY A 123 7.77 23.80 -5.25
C GLY A 123 8.13 23.43 -6.69
N LYS A 124 9.22 23.98 -7.24
CA LYS A 124 9.67 23.68 -8.62
C LYS A 124 9.97 22.19 -8.81
N GLU A 125 10.68 21.60 -7.85
CA GLU A 125 11.06 20.18 -7.90
C GLU A 125 9.85 19.28 -7.63
N MET A 126 8.86 19.72 -6.84
CA MET A 126 7.63 18.97 -6.57
C MET A 126 6.66 18.92 -7.75
N ARG A 127 6.76 19.86 -8.68
CA ARG A 127 5.79 20.03 -9.76
C ARG A 127 5.40 18.73 -10.49
N PRO A 128 6.34 17.93 -11.02
CA PRO A 128 5.98 16.72 -11.77
C PRO A 128 5.25 15.68 -10.91
N TYR A 129 5.55 15.62 -9.63
CA TYR A 129 4.96 14.66 -8.71
C TYR A 129 3.55 15.06 -8.26
N ILE A 130 3.33 16.37 -8.05
CA ILE A 130 1.99 16.93 -7.80
C ILE A 130 1.10 16.80 -9.03
N GLU A 131 1.63 17.04 -10.22
CA GLU A 131 0.91 16.81 -11.48
C GLU A 131 0.48 15.35 -11.61
N ALA A 132 1.40 14.40 -11.44
CA ALA A 132 1.09 12.97 -11.47
C ALA A 132 0.02 12.58 -10.43
N LEU A 133 0.19 13.01 -9.18
CA LEU A 133 -0.77 12.74 -8.11
C LEU A 133 -2.15 13.32 -8.41
N SER A 134 -2.19 14.53 -9.00
CA SER A 134 -3.43 15.21 -9.37
C SER A 134 -4.28 14.43 -10.39
N GLN A 135 -3.65 13.61 -11.22
CA GLN A 135 -4.32 12.84 -12.26
C GLN A 135 -4.89 11.52 -11.76
N ILE A 136 -4.33 10.97 -10.67
CA ILE A 136 -4.68 9.64 -10.17
C ILE A 136 -5.43 9.63 -8.83
N ALA A 137 -5.37 10.72 -8.06
CA ALA A 137 -6.06 10.83 -6.77
C ALA A 137 -7.54 11.20 -6.96
N ASP A 138 -8.43 10.37 -6.44
CA ASP A 138 -9.88 10.58 -6.43
C ASP A 138 -10.38 11.31 -5.17
N CYS A 139 -9.47 11.84 -4.36
CA CYS A 139 -9.68 12.76 -3.25
C CYS A 139 -9.00 14.11 -3.48
N TYR A 140 -9.08 15.04 -2.54
CA TYR A 140 -8.38 16.33 -2.65
C TYR A 140 -6.87 16.14 -2.67
N VAL A 141 -6.16 17.06 -3.32
CA VAL A 141 -4.68 17.08 -3.36
C VAL A 141 -4.14 18.27 -2.60
N SER A 142 -3.16 18.01 -1.72
CA SER A 142 -2.45 19.03 -0.94
C SER A 142 -0.98 19.14 -1.35
N CYS A 143 -0.43 20.37 -1.25
CA CYS A 143 0.98 20.63 -1.52
C CYS A 143 1.55 21.61 -0.50
N TYR A 144 2.56 21.19 0.26
CA TYR A 144 3.27 21.98 1.25
C TYR A 144 4.79 21.92 1.01
N PRO A 145 5.34 22.66 0.01
CA PRO A 145 6.76 22.63 -0.31
C PRO A 145 7.58 23.37 0.73
N ASN A 146 8.87 23.12 0.76
CA ASN A 146 9.83 23.99 1.39
C ASN A 146 9.96 25.32 0.63
N ALA A 147 10.51 26.36 1.27
CA ALA A 147 10.86 27.63 0.61
C ALA A 147 12.10 27.49 -0.29
N GLY A 148 12.02 26.62 -1.28
CA GLY A 148 13.12 26.15 -2.11
C GLY A 148 13.89 24.96 -1.49
N LEU A 149 15.05 24.66 -2.08
CA LEU A 149 15.94 23.63 -1.55
C LEU A 149 16.73 24.15 -0.34
N PRO A 150 17.11 23.29 0.62
CA PRO A 150 17.95 23.69 1.73
C PRO A 150 19.28 24.29 1.24
N ASN A 151 19.61 25.50 1.70
CA ASN A 151 20.87 26.18 1.42
C ASN A 151 21.57 26.58 2.72
N PRO A 152 22.63 25.85 3.14
CA PRO A 152 23.37 26.18 4.37
C PRO A 152 24.08 27.54 4.32
N LEU A 153 24.21 28.16 3.16
CA LEU A 153 24.85 29.46 2.98
C LEU A 153 23.84 30.63 3.08
N SER A 154 22.55 30.34 3.05
CA SER A 154 21.48 31.33 3.26
C SER A 154 21.30 31.66 4.74
N GLU A 155 21.02 32.91 5.06
CA GLU A 155 20.71 33.34 6.44
C GLU A 155 19.48 32.62 7.03
N THR A 156 18.54 32.27 6.20
CA THR A 156 17.29 31.56 6.58
C THR A 156 17.39 30.05 6.39
N GLY A 157 18.48 29.54 5.80
CA GLY A 157 18.63 28.14 5.39
C GLY A 157 17.87 27.77 4.11
N TYR A 158 17.12 28.71 3.52
CA TYR A 158 16.31 28.54 2.30
C TYR A 158 16.35 29.84 1.49
N ASP A 159 16.25 29.75 0.16
CA ASP A 159 16.46 30.90 -0.74
C ASP A 159 15.19 31.50 -1.35
N GLU A 160 14.06 30.77 -1.35
CA GLU A 160 12.83 31.29 -1.95
C GLU A 160 12.20 32.35 -1.05
N THR A 161 11.86 33.47 -1.68
CA THR A 161 11.09 34.54 -1.03
C THR A 161 9.60 34.18 -0.97
N PRO A 162 8.80 34.88 -0.13
CA PRO A 162 7.34 34.71 -0.11
C PRO A 162 6.68 34.79 -1.49
N ASP A 163 7.13 35.69 -2.35
CA ASP A 163 6.57 35.89 -3.68
C ASP A 163 6.99 34.75 -4.64
N ASP A 164 8.19 34.20 -4.53
CA ASP A 164 8.65 33.08 -5.33
C ASP A 164 7.79 31.82 -5.05
N THR A 165 7.70 31.43 -3.78
CA THR A 165 6.87 30.28 -3.37
C THR A 165 5.40 30.50 -3.73
N GLY A 166 4.89 31.73 -3.50
CA GLY A 166 3.52 32.07 -3.86
C GLY A 166 3.22 31.97 -5.35
N ALA A 167 4.16 32.43 -6.22
CA ALA A 167 4.03 32.34 -7.67
C ALA A 167 4.04 30.88 -8.19
N ILE A 168 4.87 30.03 -7.61
CA ILE A 168 4.91 28.59 -7.95
C ILE A 168 3.58 27.93 -7.61
N LEU A 169 3.07 28.12 -6.40
CA LEU A 169 1.80 27.54 -5.96
C LEU A 169 0.60 28.13 -6.72
N GLN A 170 0.70 29.39 -7.17
CA GLN A 170 -0.27 29.99 -8.08
C GLN A 170 -0.31 29.22 -9.40
N GLU A 171 0.83 28.88 -9.99
CA GLU A 171 0.91 28.09 -11.23
C GLU A 171 0.25 26.70 -11.03
N PHE A 172 0.47 26.04 -9.89
CA PHE A 172 -0.18 24.77 -9.59
C PHE A 172 -1.71 24.91 -9.48
N ALA A 173 -2.19 26.00 -8.88
CA ALA A 173 -3.62 26.28 -8.83
C ALA A 173 -4.21 26.58 -10.22
N ASP A 174 -3.52 27.39 -11.04
CA ASP A 174 -3.93 27.71 -12.41
C ASP A 174 -3.92 26.48 -13.32
N SER A 175 -3.02 25.51 -13.06
CA SER A 175 -2.96 24.21 -13.74
C SER A 175 -4.00 23.21 -13.23
N GLY A 176 -4.73 23.52 -12.17
CA GLY A 176 -5.74 22.62 -11.59
C GLY A 176 -5.16 21.39 -10.88
N PHE A 177 -3.97 21.51 -10.27
CA PHE A 177 -3.31 20.36 -9.61
C PHE A 177 -3.68 20.20 -8.15
N ILE A 178 -4.08 21.26 -7.46
CA ILE A 178 -4.17 21.32 -6.00
C ILE A 178 -5.52 21.83 -5.47
N ASN A 179 -5.85 21.40 -4.25
CA ASN A 179 -7.02 21.85 -3.50
C ASN A 179 -6.62 22.53 -2.17
N LEU A 180 -5.55 22.05 -1.54
CA LEU A 180 -5.02 22.60 -0.29
C LEU A 180 -3.56 23.00 -0.50
N VAL A 181 -3.18 24.14 0.06
CA VAL A 181 -1.84 24.69 -0.08
C VAL A 181 -1.34 25.22 1.24
N GLY A 182 -0.04 25.18 1.38
CA GLY A 182 0.66 25.72 2.53
C GLY A 182 2.16 25.73 2.25
N GLY A 183 2.94 25.65 3.32
CA GLY A 183 4.38 25.54 3.24
C GLY A 183 4.92 24.63 4.33
N CYS A 184 6.15 24.17 4.14
CA CYS A 184 6.89 23.34 5.08
C CYS A 184 8.16 24.08 5.55
N CYS A 185 9.32 23.48 5.51
CA CYS A 185 10.56 24.05 6.01
C CYS A 185 10.92 25.38 5.30
N GLY A 186 11.38 26.35 6.07
CA GLY A 186 11.75 27.69 5.58
C GLY A 186 10.59 28.65 5.33
N THR A 187 9.33 28.17 5.36
CA THR A 187 8.19 29.06 5.18
C THR A 187 7.83 29.81 6.45
N THR A 188 7.46 31.08 6.28
CA THR A 188 7.10 32.03 7.34
C THR A 188 5.65 32.50 7.17
N PRO A 189 5.08 33.25 8.12
CA PRO A 189 3.76 33.86 7.94
C PRO A 189 3.65 34.71 6.66
N ASP A 190 4.74 35.37 6.24
CA ASP A 190 4.75 36.17 5.01
C ASP A 190 4.61 35.30 3.75
N HIS A 191 5.19 34.08 3.75
CA HIS A 191 4.97 33.09 2.68
C HIS A 191 3.49 32.71 2.62
N ILE A 192 2.85 32.42 3.73
CA ILE A 192 1.42 32.08 3.78
C ILE A 192 0.56 33.25 3.29
N ALA A 193 0.91 34.49 3.69
CA ALA A 193 0.22 35.70 3.22
C ALA A 193 0.38 35.89 1.71
N ALA A 194 1.58 35.67 1.14
CA ALA A 194 1.83 35.73 -0.30
C ALA A 194 1.06 34.63 -1.06
N ILE A 195 1.07 33.40 -0.57
CA ILE A 195 0.30 32.27 -1.13
C ILE A 195 -1.19 32.65 -1.18
N ARG A 196 -1.77 33.11 -0.07
CA ARG A 196 -3.17 33.53 -0.01
C ARG A 196 -3.48 34.65 -0.97
N ARG A 197 -2.61 35.65 -1.09
CA ARG A 197 -2.79 36.78 -2.00
C ARG A 197 -2.73 36.36 -3.48
N LEU A 198 -1.75 35.52 -3.85
CA LEU A 198 -1.47 35.15 -5.23
C LEU A 198 -2.44 34.08 -5.75
N ILE A 199 -2.84 33.14 -4.92
CA ILE A 199 -3.85 32.15 -5.30
C ILE A 199 -5.25 32.76 -5.32
N GLY A 200 -5.59 33.60 -4.33
CA GLY A 200 -6.87 34.32 -4.30
C GLY A 200 -8.07 33.39 -4.36
N ASP A 201 -9.01 33.72 -5.26
CA ASP A 201 -10.26 32.99 -5.43
C ASP A 201 -10.24 32.05 -6.67
N ARG A 202 -9.06 31.46 -6.98
CA ARG A 202 -8.92 30.49 -8.06
C ARG A 202 -9.77 29.26 -7.83
N GLN A 203 -10.24 28.69 -8.94
CA GLN A 203 -11.05 27.47 -8.84
C GLN A 203 -10.18 26.31 -8.33
N PRO A 204 -10.66 25.53 -7.38
CA PRO A 204 -9.94 24.35 -6.89
C PRO A 204 -9.90 23.27 -7.98
N ARG A 205 -8.91 22.38 -7.88
CA ARG A 205 -8.82 21.17 -8.70
C ARG A 205 -10.13 20.41 -8.69
N GLN A 206 -10.59 20.01 -9.86
CA GLN A 206 -11.73 19.11 -10.01
C GLN A 206 -11.29 17.66 -9.79
N LEU A 207 -12.07 16.90 -9.02
CA LEU A 207 -11.77 15.49 -8.78
C LEU A 207 -11.91 14.69 -10.09
N PRO A 208 -10.88 13.97 -10.53
CA PRO A 208 -10.95 13.17 -11.74
C PRO A 208 -11.86 11.95 -11.53
N LYS A 209 -12.50 11.50 -12.61
CA LYS A 209 -13.20 10.22 -12.63
C LYS A 209 -12.19 9.12 -12.92
N ILE A 210 -11.81 8.39 -11.88
CA ILE A 210 -10.86 7.28 -12.01
C ILE A 210 -11.62 5.99 -12.37
N PRO A 211 -11.30 5.34 -13.51
CA PRO A 211 -11.90 4.05 -13.87
C PRO A 211 -11.63 2.99 -12.79
N ARG A 212 -12.58 2.10 -12.58
CA ARG A 212 -12.36 0.94 -11.72
C ARG A 212 -11.29 0.04 -12.31
N ALA A 213 -10.34 -0.37 -11.50
CA ALA A 213 -9.29 -1.29 -11.86
C ALA A 213 -8.64 -1.84 -10.58
N MET A 214 -8.10 -3.04 -10.61
CA MET A 214 -7.23 -3.53 -9.54
C MET A 214 -5.90 -2.79 -9.65
N ARG A 215 -5.56 -2.04 -8.60
CA ARG A 215 -4.31 -1.27 -8.51
C ARG A 215 -3.47 -1.80 -7.39
N LEU A 216 -2.43 -2.53 -7.77
CA LEU A 216 -1.44 -3.10 -6.89
C LEU A 216 -0.17 -2.25 -6.91
N SER A 217 0.77 -2.55 -6.02
CA SER A 217 2.10 -1.94 -6.05
C SER A 217 3.14 -2.77 -5.30
N GLY A 218 4.35 -2.76 -5.85
CA GLY A 218 5.59 -2.90 -5.11
C GLY A 218 6.19 -1.51 -4.91
N LEU A 219 7.45 -1.32 -5.35
CA LEU A 219 8.05 0.01 -5.50
C LEU A 219 7.49 0.74 -6.74
N GLU A 220 7.00 -0.02 -7.71
CA GLU A 220 6.32 0.46 -8.92
C GLU A 220 4.81 0.15 -8.84
N PRO A 221 3.97 0.96 -9.52
CA PRO A 221 2.56 0.66 -9.64
C PRO A 221 2.32 -0.51 -10.60
N PHE A 222 1.30 -1.31 -10.33
CA PHE A 222 0.83 -2.33 -11.24
C PHE A 222 -0.69 -2.29 -11.32
N THR A 223 -1.24 -1.97 -12.49
CA THR A 223 -2.68 -1.83 -12.71
C THR A 223 -3.18 -2.92 -13.66
N ILE A 224 -4.23 -3.62 -13.23
CA ILE A 224 -4.98 -4.58 -14.04
C ILE A 224 -6.30 -3.89 -14.38
N ASP A 225 -6.43 -3.41 -15.61
CA ASP A 225 -7.60 -2.71 -16.12
C ASP A 225 -8.44 -3.59 -17.08
N GLU A 226 -9.59 -3.08 -17.51
CA GLU A 226 -10.52 -3.80 -18.41
C GLU A 226 -10.00 -3.93 -19.86
N LYS A 227 -8.92 -3.22 -20.21
CA LYS A 227 -8.29 -3.42 -21.53
C LYS A 227 -7.65 -4.80 -21.54
N PRO A 228 -7.63 -5.50 -22.66
CA PRO A 228 -7.24 -6.91 -22.69
C PRO A 228 -5.77 -7.10 -22.29
N ILE A 229 -5.51 -7.00 -20.98
CA ILE A 229 -4.40 -7.75 -20.41
C ILE A 229 -4.87 -9.18 -20.49
N SER A 230 -4.48 -9.84 -21.55
CA SER A 230 -4.91 -11.21 -21.79
C SER A 230 -4.38 -12.18 -20.74
N PHE A 231 -3.38 -11.79 -19.94
CA PHE A 231 -2.75 -12.66 -18.96
C PHE A 231 -1.87 -11.88 -17.98
N VAL A 232 -2.01 -12.17 -16.68
CA VAL A 232 -1.10 -11.69 -15.61
C VAL A 232 -0.29 -12.87 -15.11
N MET A 233 1.03 -12.77 -15.21
CA MET A 233 1.93 -13.84 -14.76
C MET A 233 2.23 -13.71 -13.28
N VAL A 234 1.79 -14.69 -12.49
CA VAL A 234 2.17 -14.87 -11.08
C VAL A 234 3.35 -15.85 -11.02
N GLY A 235 4.44 -15.42 -10.40
CA GLY A 235 5.63 -16.26 -10.21
C GLY A 235 5.50 -17.13 -8.97
N GLU A 236 5.42 -18.45 -9.17
CA GLU A 236 5.15 -19.49 -8.15
C GLU A 236 6.42 -20.23 -7.66
N ARG A 237 7.62 -19.72 -7.95
CA ARG A 237 8.87 -20.44 -7.60
C ARG A 237 9.41 -20.10 -6.22
N THR A 238 8.83 -19.09 -5.55
CA THR A 238 9.06 -18.74 -4.14
C THR A 238 8.03 -19.38 -3.19
N ASN A 239 7.51 -20.53 -3.60
CA ASN A 239 6.55 -21.32 -2.85
C ASN A 239 7.19 -22.67 -2.48
N VAL A 240 7.32 -22.97 -1.18
CA VAL A 240 7.97 -24.20 -0.68
C VAL A 240 7.21 -25.47 -1.07
N THR A 241 5.90 -25.37 -1.28
CA THR A 241 5.06 -26.50 -1.69
C THR A 241 5.22 -26.78 -3.19
N GLY A 242 5.33 -25.72 -4.01
CA GLY A 242 5.39 -25.81 -5.46
C GLY A 242 6.80 -25.84 -6.07
N SER A 243 7.86 -25.57 -5.27
CA SER A 243 9.24 -25.43 -5.74
C SER A 243 10.22 -26.24 -4.88
N PRO A 244 10.61 -27.46 -5.27
CA PRO A 244 11.59 -28.26 -4.52
C PRO A 244 12.94 -27.57 -4.33
N ARG A 245 13.36 -26.76 -5.32
CA ARG A 245 14.59 -25.95 -5.23
C ARG A 245 14.49 -24.92 -4.10
N PHE A 246 13.41 -24.14 -4.06
CA PHE A 246 13.17 -23.13 -3.06
C PHE A 246 13.05 -23.75 -1.66
N ALA A 247 12.26 -24.83 -1.54
CA ALA A 247 12.11 -25.58 -0.29
C ALA A 247 13.46 -26.05 0.28
N LYS A 248 14.36 -26.57 -0.58
CA LYS A 248 15.71 -27.00 -0.18
C LYS A 248 16.54 -25.85 0.36
N LEU A 249 16.49 -24.67 -0.28
CA LEU A 249 17.23 -23.48 0.15
C LEU A 249 16.74 -22.97 1.51
N ILE A 250 15.43 -22.88 1.69
CA ILE A 250 14.84 -22.44 2.96
C ILE A 250 15.16 -23.39 4.10
N LYS A 251 15.06 -24.72 3.88
CA LYS A 251 15.44 -25.74 4.90
C LYS A 251 16.94 -25.71 5.24
N ALA A 252 17.79 -25.22 4.33
CA ALA A 252 19.22 -25.04 4.56
C ALA A 252 19.56 -23.66 5.16
N ASP A 253 18.58 -22.83 5.48
CA ASP A 253 18.72 -21.43 5.91
C ASP A 253 19.46 -20.52 4.91
N ASP A 254 19.49 -20.92 3.62
CA ASP A 254 20.13 -20.18 2.54
C ASP A 254 19.17 -19.18 1.90
N PHE A 255 18.86 -18.12 2.62
CA PHE A 255 17.94 -17.07 2.18
C PHE A 255 18.53 -16.20 1.05
N GLU A 256 19.85 -16.09 0.95
CA GLU A 256 20.51 -15.36 -0.13
C GLU A 256 20.26 -16.04 -1.50
N ALA A 257 20.48 -17.35 -1.57
CA ALA A 257 20.15 -18.13 -2.77
C ALA A 257 18.63 -18.17 -3.02
N ALA A 258 17.80 -18.13 -1.98
CA ALA A 258 16.34 -18.04 -2.11
C ALA A 258 15.90 -16.71 -2.74
N LEU A 259 16.53 -15.57 -2.40
CA LEU A 259 16.31 -14.28 -3.07
C LEU A 259 16.65 -14.33 -4.56
N ALA A 260 17.70 -15.07 -4.95
CA ALA A 260 18.03 -15.24 -6.37
C ALA A 260 16.89 -15.95 -7.14
N VAL A 261 16.13 -16.84 -6.49
CA VAL A 261 14.94 -17.47 -7.11
C VAL A 261 13.85 -16.42 -7.33
N ALA A 262 13.62 -15.53 -6.38
CA ALA A 262 12.65 -14.43 -6.52
C ALA A 262 13.07 -13.48 -7.66
N ARG A 263 14.33 -13.05 -7.68
CA ARG A 263 14.86 -12.16 -8.72
C ARG A 263 14.70 -12.78 -10.12
N GLN A 264 15.02 -14.06 -10.28
CA GLN A 264 14.88 -14.77 -11.55
C GLN A 264 13.44 -14.77 -12.07
N GLN A 265 12.44 -14.83 -11.21
CA GLN A 265 11.03 -14.74 -11.63
C GLN A 265 10.70 -13.37 -12.21
N VAL A 266 11.13 -12.29 -11.55
CA VAL A 266 10.91 -10.91 -12.03
C VAL A 266 11.64 -10.67 -13.35
N GLU A 267 12.90 -11.10 -13.47
CA GLU A 267 13.68 -11.01 -14.70
C GLU A 267 13.04 -11.77 -15.87
N ASN A 268 12.35 -12.88 -15.58
CA ASN A 268 11.61 -13.67 -16.57
C ASN A 268 10.18 -13.17 -16.81
N GLY A 269 9.81 -12.00 -16.30
CA GLY A 269 8.57 -11.32 -16.62
C GLY A 269 7.38 -11.60 -15.69
N ALA A 270 7.60 -12.14 -14.49
CA ALA A 270 6.55 -12.22 -13.48
C ALA A 270 6.05 -10.82 -13.12
N ASN A 271 4.74 -10.61 -13.19
CA ASN A 271 4.09 -9.37 -12.82
C ASN A 271 3.84 -9.28 -11.31
N ILE A 272 3.68 -10.43 -10.66
CA ILE A 272 3.43 -10.62 -9.23
C ILE A 272 4.29 -11.80 -8.79
N ILE A 273 4.79 -11.79 -7.55
CA ILE A 273 5.49 -12.93 -6.96
C ILE A 273 4.65 -13.50 -5.82
N ASP A 274 4.31 -14.78 -5.92
CA ASP A 274 3.72 -15.57 -4.84
C ASP A 274 4.80 -16.06 -3.87
N ILE A 275 4.56 -15.90 -2.57
CA ILE A 275 5.49 -16.30 -1.51
C ILE A 275 4.76 -17.15 -0.49
N ASN A 276 5.21 -18.42 -0.35
CA ASN A 276 4.62 -19.39 0.55
C ASN A 276 5.71 -20.18 1.32
N PHE A 277 5.49 -20.33 2.63
CA PHE A 277 6.33 -21.10 3.54
C PHE A 277 5.57 -22.19 4.29
N ASP A 278 4.40 -22.64 3.78
CA ASP A 278 3.58 -23.68 4.42
C ASP A 278 4.23 -25.05 4.27
N GLU A 279 5.06 -25.39 5.26
CA GLU A 279 5.71 -26.69 5.37
C GLU A 279 5.84 -27.09 6.85
N GLY A 280 5.51 -28.33 7.18
CA GLY A 280 5.35 -28.79 8.56
C GLY A 280 6.60 -28.75 9.47
N MET A 281 7.79 -28.61 8.87
CA MET A 281 9.07 -28.55 9.58
C MET A 281 9.64 -27.13 9.70
N LEU A 282 8.94 -26.12 9.13
CA LEU A 282 9.36 -24.72 9.15
C LEU A 282 8.51 -23.91 10.14
N ASP A 283 9.12 -22.91 10.75
CA ASP A 283 8.36 -21.78 11.29
C ASP A 283 7.96 -20.87 10.13
N SER A 284 6.78 -21.13 9.56
CA SER A 284 6.27 -20.42 8.38
C SER A 284 6.17 -18.92 8.61
N LYS A 285 5.82 -18.49 9.84
CA LYS A 285 5.69 -17.07 10.19
C LYS A 285 7.04 -16.37 10.22
N GLU A 286 8.04 -16.97 10.88
CA GLU A 286 9.39 -16.43 10.94
C GLU A 286 10.01 -16.38 9.53
N CYS A 287 9.88 -17.45 8.75
CA CYS A 287 10.36 -17.49 7.37
C CYS A 287 9.72 -16.41 6.49
N MET A 288 8.41 -16.21 6.59
CA MET A 288 7.68 -15.18 5.84
C MET A 288 8.20 -13.78 6.18
N VAL A 289 8.28 -13.44 7.45
CA VAL A 289 8.77 -12.12 7.92
C VAL A 289 10.20 -11.89 7.47
N ARG A 290 11.10 -12.87 7.70
CA ARG A 290 12.51 -12.76 7.32
C ARG A 290 12.69 -12.59 5.83
N PHE A 291 11.99 -13.39 5.03
CA PHE A 291 12.10 -13.32 3.57
C PHE A 291 11.55 -12.02 2.99
N LEU A 292 10.39 -11.57 3.45
CA LEU A 292 9.81 -10.29 3.01
C LEU A 292 10.67 -9.09 3.40
N ASN A 293 11.28 -9.12 4.58
CA ASN A 293 12.23 -8.08 4.99
C ASN A 293 13.48 -8.06 4.10
N LEU A 294 13.97 -9.21 3.66
CA LEU A 294 15.06 -9.30 2.70
C LEU A 294 14.64 -8.79 1.31
N VAL A 295 13.46 -9.19 0.83
CA VAL A 295 12.89 -8.70 -0.43
C VAL A 295 12.76 -7.17 -0.44
N ALA A 296 12.36 -6.56 0.68
CA ALA A 296 12.26 -5.10 0.79
C ALA A 296 13.59 -4.37 0.57
N SER A 297 14.73 -5.05 0.78
CA SER A 297 16.08 -4.52 0.55
C SER A 297 16.58 -4.74 -0.88
N GLU A 298 15.80 -5.41 -1.73
CA GLU A 298 16.16 -5.79 -3.10
C GLU A 298 15.24 -5.10 -4.12
N PRO A 299 15.58 -3.88 -4.60
CA PRO A 299 14.71 -3.11 -5.50
C PRO A 299 14.29 -3.86 -6.77
N ASP A 300 15.17 -4.72 -7.31
CA ASP A 300 14.88 -5.52 -8.50
C ASP A 300 13.77 -6.54 -8.27
N ILE A 301 13.55 -6.95 -7.02
CA ILE A 301 12.48 -7.86 -6.64
C ILE A 301 11.28 -7.05 -6.13
N ALA A 302 11.52 -6.09 -5.23
CA ALA A 302 10.48 -5.31 -4.56
C ALA A 302 9.67 -4.40 -5.50
N LYS A 303 10.11 -4.19 -6.74
CA LYS A 303 9.38 -3.38 -7.74
C LYS A 303 8.02 -3.96 -8.11
N VAL A 304 7.84 -5.28 -8.06
CA VAL A 304 6.56 -5.93 -8.36
C VAL A 304 5.72 -6.16 -7.09
N PRO A 305 4.39 -6.23 -7.20
CA PRO A 305 3.53 -6.61 -6.08
C PRO A 305 3.83 -8.01 -5.55
N ILE A 306 3.63 -8.19 -4.25
CA ILE A 306 3.77 -9.48 -3.56
C ILE A 306 2.40 -10.10 -3.35
N MET A 307 2.28 -11.40 -3.63
CA MET A 307 1.18 -12.25 -3.20
C MET A 307 1.64 -13.03 -1.97
N ILE A 308 0.95 -12.81 -0.85
CA ILE A 308 1.23 -13.48 0.43
C ILE A 308 0.35 -14.72 0.48
N ASP A 309 0.98 -15.88 0.39
CA ASP A 309 0.28 -17.17 0.31
C ASP A 309 0.51 -17.99 1.59
N SER A 310 -0.56 -18.31 2.26
CA SER A 310 -0.56 -19.27 3.37
C SER A 310 -1.97 -19.79 3.66
N SER A 311 -2.04 -21.01 4.16
CA SER A 311 -3.25 -21.60 4.74
C SER A 311 -3.53 -21.11 6.18
N LYS A 312 -2.57 -20.39 6.79
CA LYS A 312 -2.63 -19.92 8.18
C LYS A 312 -2.77 -18.42 8.24
N TRP A 313 -3.83 -17.94 8.89
CA TRP A 313 -4.06 -16.50 9.02
C TRP A 313 -2.90 -15.74 9.68
N GLU A 314 -2.30 -16.30 10.72
CA GLU A 314 -1.17 -15.70 11.44
C GLU A 314 0.07 -15.46 10.56
N VAL A 315 0.26 -16.27 9.51
CA VAL A 315 1.34 -16.11 8.53
C VAL A 315 0.99 -15.02 7.53
N ILE A 316 -0.25 -15.02 7.05
CA ILE A 316 -0.77 -13.96 6.15
C ILE A 316 -0.66 -12.60 6.83
N GLU A 317 -1.15 -12.48 8.06
CA GLU A 317 -1.12 -11.21 8.81
C GLU A 317 0.32 -10.72 9.05
N ALA A 318 1.22 -11.62 9.44
CA ALA A 318 2.63 -11.27 9.60
C ALA A 318 3.28 -10.80 8.29
N GLY A 319 2.91 -11.41 7.16
CA GLY A 319 3.33 -10.97 5.84
C GLY A 319 2.81 -9.59 5.46
N LEU A 320 1.52 -9.31 5.74
CA LEU A 320 0.91 -8.00 5.50
C LEU A 320 1.59 -6.87 6.28
N GLN A 321 2.14 -7.18 7.45
CA GLN A 321 2.89 -6.26 8.31
C GLN A 321 4.32 -5.97 7.81
N CYS A 322 4.79 -6.66 6.77
CA CYS A 322 6.12 -6.49 6.19
C CYS A 322 6.10 -5.81 4.82
N VAL A 323 4.95 -5.70 4.16
CA VAL A 323 4.85 -5.22 2.77
C VAL A 323 4.34 -3.79 2.71
N GLN A 324 5.19 -2.85 2.24
CA GLN A 324 4.82 -1.45 2.08
C GLN A 324 3.84 -1.22 0.92
N GLY A 325 3.93 -2.02 -0.15
CA GLY A 325 3.05 -1.94 -1.32
C GLY A 325 1.64 -2.47 -1.06
N LYS A 326 0.78 -2.36 -2.07
CA LYS A 326 -0.52 -3.03 -2.06
C LYS A 326 -0.36 -4.46 -2.53
N ALA A 327 -0.37 -5.38 -1.58
CA ALA A 327 -0.22 -6.83 -1.77
C ALA A 327 -1.55 -7.51 -2.16
N ILE A 328 -1.46 -8.80 -2.48
CA ILE A 328 -2.60 -9.71 -2.62
C ILE A 328 -2.47 -10.79 -1.55
N VAL A 329 -3.56 -11.13 -0.90
CA VAL A 329 -3.64 -12.28 0.02
C VAL A 329 -4.11 -13.51 -0.77
N ASN A 330 -3.39 -14.61 -0.66
CA ASN A 330 -3.73 -15.91 -1.20
C ASN A 330 -3.81 -16.91 -0.04
N SER A 331 -4.97 -17.31 0.43
CA SER A 331 -6.32 -16.98 0.03
C SER A 331 -7.26 -17.03 1.23
N ILE A 332 -8.47 -16.54 1.04
CA ILE A 332 -9.56 -16.74 1.98
C ILE A 332 -10.67 -17.58 1.35
N SER A 333 -11.49 -18.22 2.17
CA SER A 333 -12.61 -19.04 1.68
C SER A 333 -13.70 -19.18 2.75
N LEU A 334 -14.87 -19.67 2.34
CA LEU A 334 -16.00 -19.97 3.25
C LEU A 334 -15.85 -21.34 3.97
N LYS A 335 -14.68 -21.97 3.91
CA LYS A 335 -14.44 -23.28 4.52
C LYS A 335 -14.73 -23.29 6.02
N GLU A 336 -14.32 -22.25 6.73
CA GLU A 336 -14.52 -22.09 8.19
C GLU A 336 -15.79 -21.28 8.53
N GLY A 337 -16.67 -21.05 7.55
CA GLY A 337 -17.93 -20.32 7.71
C GLY A 337 -17.84 -18.83 7.43
N GLU A 338 -18.99 -18.14 7.47
CA GLU A 338 -19.13 -16.72 7.09
C GLU A 338 -18.45 -15.78 8.09
N GLU A 339 -18.52 -16.06 9.38
CA GLU A 339 -17.98 -15.19 10.41
C GLU A 339 -16.46 -15.02 10.27
N GLU A 340 -15.74 -16.13 10.15
CA GLU A 340 -14.29 -16.12 9.98
C GLU A 340 -13.90 -15.51 8.62
N PHE A 341 -14.62 -15.84 7.56
CA PHE A 341 -14.42 -15.25 6.24
C PHE A 341 -14.54 -13.72 6.25
N LEU A 342 -15.58 -13.19 6.89
CA LEU A 342 -15.81 -11.75 7.01
C LEU A 342 -14.77 -11.07 7.92
N ARG A 343 -14.34 -11.74 9.00
CA ARG A 343 -13.28 -11.25 9.87
C ARG A 343 -11.98 -11.08 9.07
N GLN A 344 -11.55 -12.13 8.35
CA GLN A 344 -10.35 -12.08 7.51
C GLN A 344 -10.47 -11.00 6.43
N ALA A 345 -11.61 -10.91 5.75
CA ALA A 345 -11.84 -9.91 4.71
C ALA A 345 -11.71 -8.47 5.24
N ARG A 346 -12.27 -8.17 6.43
CA ARG A 346 -12.17 -6.85 7.05
C ARG A 346 -10.72 -6.52 7.41
N GLU A 347 -9.97 -7.47 7.94
CA GLU A 347 -8.55 -7.26 8.24
C GLU A 347 -7.72 -7.06 6.98
N ILE A 348 -7.91 -7.85 5.92
CA ILE A 348 -7.24 -7.66 4.62
C ILE A 348 -7.50 -6.24 4.08
N ARG A 349 -8.76 -5.79 4.14
CA ARG A 349 -9.14 -4.42 3.74
C ARG A 349 -8.48 -3.36 4.64
N ARG A 350 -8.33 -3.63 5.94
CA ARG A 350 -7.66 -2.72 6.89
C ARG A 350 -6.19 -2.54 6.56
N TYR A 351 -5.51 -3.61 6.13
CA TYR A 351 -4.13 -3.57 5.61
C TYR A 351 -4.03 -3.01 4.18
N GLY A 352 -5.15 -2.85 3.48
CA GLY A 352 -5.19 -2.30 2.12
C GLY A 352 -4.76 -3.27 1.03
N ALA A 353 -4.91 -4.58 1.26
CA ALA A 353 -4.56 -5.60 0.28
C ALA A 353 -5.77 -6.04 -0.56
N ALA A 354 -5.51 -6.59 -1.75
CA ALA A 354 -6.45 -7.38 -2.53
C ALA A 354 -6.49 -8.84 -2.02
N THR A 355 -7.44 -9.64 -2.49
CA THR A 355 -7.54 -11.04 -2.04
C THR A 355 -7.92 -12.00 -3.14
N VAL A 356 -7.35 -13.19 -3.07
CA VAL A 356 -7.83 -14.37 -3.79
C VAL A 356 -8.89 -15.06 -2.92
N VAL A 357 -10.00 -15.44 -3.53
CA VAL A 357 -11.11 -16.16 -2.90
C VAL A 357 -11.24 -17.53 -3.55
N MET A 358 -10.95 -18.57 -2.81
CA MET A 358 -11.09 -19.93 -3.30
C MET A 358 -12.56 -20.39 -3.23
N ALA A 359 -12.97 -21.16 -4.24
CA ALA A 359 -14.30 -21.76 -4.29
C ALA A 359 -14.43 -22.98 -3.35
N PHE A 360 -14.32 -22.71 -2.04
CA PHE A 360 -14.59 -23.64 -0.94
C PHE A 360 -15.71 -23.11 -0.06
N ASP A 361 -16.57 -23.98 0.43
CA ASP A 361 -17.51 -23.70 1.51
C ASP A 361 -17.39 -24.74 2.64
N GLU A 362 -18.28 -24.70 3.60
CA GLU A 362 -18.32 -25.57 4.76
C GLU A 362 -18.47 -27.07 4.37
N LYS A 363 -18.87 -27.35 3.12
CA LYS A 363 -19.00 -28.71 2.58
C LYS A 363 -17.73 -29.18 1.89
N GLY A 364 -16.77 -28.27 1.66
CA GLY A 364 -15.51 -28.56 1.00
C GLY A 364 -15.34 -27.83 -0.34
N GLN A 365 -14.46 -28.37 -1.17
CA GLN A 365 -14.08 -27.82 -2.47
C GLN A 365 -15.23 -27.95 -3.50
N ALA A 366 -15.50 -26.86 -4.23
CA ALA A 366 -16.43 -26.89 -5.34
C ALA A 366 -15.93 -27.80 -6.46
N ALA A 367 -16.71 -28.82 -6.82
CA ALA A 367 -16.40 -29.72 -7.91
C ALA A 367 -17.18 -29.38 -9.18
N SER A 368 -18.49 -29.11 -9.06
CA SER A 368 -19.36 -28.80 -10.19
C SER A 368 -19.35 -27.31 -10.54
N LYS A 369 -19.75 -26.99 -11.78
CA LYS A 369 -19.96 -25.61 -12.24
C LYS A 369 -20.96 -24.88 -11.34
N GLU A 370 -22.04 -25.55 -11.00
CA GLU A 370 -23.13 -25.02 -10.17
C GLU A 370 -22.61 -24.66 -8.77
N ASP A 371 -21.79 -25.50 -8.16
CA ASP A 371 -21.17 -25.22 -6.87
C ASP A 371 -20.17 -24.06 -6.94
N LYS A 372 -19.34 -24.01 -7.97
CA LYS A 372 -18.41 -22.89 -8.19
C LYS A 372 -19.14 -21.56 -8.27
N VAL A 373 -20.19 -21.49 -9.11
CA VAL A 373 -21.00 -20.27 -9.26
C VAL A 373 -21.70 -19.92 -7.95
N ARG A 374 -22.29 -20.89 -7.26
CA ARG A 374 -22.97 -20.69 -5.98
C ARG A 374 -22.02 -20.15 -4.91
N ILE A 375 -20.86 -20.78 -4.73
CA ILE A 375 -19.90 -20.41 -3.69
C ILE A 375 -19.27 -19.05 -3.99
N CYS A 376 -18.79 -18.83 -5.22
CA CYS A 376 -18.21 -17.55 -5.61
C CYS A 376 -19.22 -16.41 -5.52
N SER A 377 -20.47 -16.62 -5.93
CA SER A 377 -21.53 -15.60 -5.81
C SER A 377 -21.87 -15.29 -4.35
N ARG A 378 -21.89 -16.29 -3.44
CA ARG A 378 -22.09 -16.08 -2.01
C ARG A 378 -20.92 -15.29 -1.42
N ALA A 379 -19.70 -15.70 -1.70
CA ALA A 379 -18.48 -15.01 -1.25
C ALA A 379 -18.44 -13.55 -1.74
N TYR A 380 -18.76 -13.30 -3.02
CA TYR A 380 -18.82 -11.96 -3.59
C TYR A 380 -19.81 -11.05 -2.85
N LYS A 381 -21.03 -11.53 -2.58
CA LYS A 381 -22.02 -10.76 -1.84
C LYS A 381 -21.55 -10.44 -0.42
N LEU A 382 -21.03 -11.41 0.30
CA LEU A 382 -20.50 -11.20 1.64
C LEU A 382 -19.37 -10.16 1.66
N LEU A 383 -18.44 -10.24 0.71
CA LEU A 383 -17.34 -9.29 0.59
C LEU A 383 -17.84 -7.88 0.29
N THR A 384 -18.69 -7.71 -0.72
CA THR A 384 -19.09 -6.38 -1.18
C THR A 384 -20.16 -5.74 -0.29
N GLU A 385 -21.13 -6.51 0.21
CA GLU A 385 -22.27 -5.99 0.98
C GLU A 385 -22.00 -5.89 2.49
N GLN A 386 -21.18 -6.81 3.06
CA GLN A 386 -20.96 -6.86 4.51
C GLN A 386 -19.53 -6.48 4.95
N ALA A 387 -18.49 -6.83 4.17
CA ALA A 387 -17.13 -6.39 4.44
C ALA A 387 -16.80 -5.07 3.72
N HIS A 388 -17.68 -4.56 2.84
CA HIS A 388 -17.46 -3.39 1.99
C HIS A 388 -16.12 -3.46 1.23
N PHE A 389 -15.77 -4.67 0.77
CA PHE A 389 -14.55 -4.92 0.02
C PHE A 389 -14.69 -4.39 -1.41
N PRO A 390 -13.71 -3.69 -1.97
CA PRO A 390 -13.76 -3.20 -3.35
C PRO A 390 -13.92 -4.36 -4.33
N PRO A 391 -14.92 -4.37 -5.22
CA PRO A 391 -15.10 -5.46 -6.19
C PRO A 391 -13.88 -5.71 -7.07
N GLU A 392 -13.16 -4.64 -7.42
CA GLU A 392 -11.95 -4.70 -8.24
C GLU A 392 -10.76 -5.35 -7.55
N ASP A 393 -10.78 -5.50 -6.23
CA ASP A 393 -9.70 -6.11 -5.43
C ASP A 393 -9.97 -7.59 -5.11
N ILE A 394 -10.96 -8.21 -5.74
CA ILE A 394 -11.34 -9.61 -5.56
C ILE A 394 -10.89 -10.43 -6.77
N VAL A 395 -10.12 -11.49 -6.53
CA VAL A 395 -9.74 -12.51 -7.51
C VAL A 395 -10.39 -13.82 -7.11
N PHE A 396 -11.08 -14.49 -8.03
CA PHE A 396 -11.64 -15.81 -7.74
C PHE A 396 -10.73 -16.92 -8.25
N ASP A 397 -10.43 -17.89 -7.38
CA ASP A 397 -9.91 -19.19 -7.76
C ASP A 397 -11.04 -20.23 -7.77
N PRO A 398 -11.55 -20.59 -8.94
CA PRO A 398 -12.64 -21.55 -9.07
C PRO A 398 -12.17 -23.01 -8.95
N ASN A 399 -10.95 -23.28 -8.48
CA ASN A 399 -10.38 -24.63 -8.37
C ASN A 399 -10.34 -25.39 -9.71
N VAL A 400 -9.56 -24.88 -10.65
CA VAL A 400 -9.43 -25.47 -12.01
C VAL A 400 -8.56 -26.73 -12.04
N LEU A 401 -8.02 -27.18 -10.90
CA LEU A 401 -7.01 -28.26 -10.76
C LEU A 401 -7.40 -29.62 -11.33
N THR A 402 -8.66 -29.85 -11.61
CA THR A 402 -9.18 -31.14 -12.06
C THR A 402 -9.32 -31.25 -13.58
N VAL A 403 -8.67 -30.40 -14.35
CA VAL A 403 -8.60 -30.52 -15.83
C VAL A 403 -7.69 -31.68 -16.21
N ALA A 404 -8.12 -32.49 -17.13
CA ALA A 404 -7.37 -33.66 -17.65
C ALA A 404 -7.21 -34.85 -16.67
N THR A 405 -8.09 -35.02 -15.71
CA THR A 405 -8.11 -36.19 -14.81
C THR A 405 -8.66 -37.46 -15.47
N GLY A 406 -9.23 -37.36 -16.69
CA GLY A 406 -9.92 -38.45 -17.37
C GLY A 406 -11.37 -38.65 -16.90
N MET A 407 -11.82 -37.95 -15.87
CA MET A 407 -13.21 -37.99 -15.40
C MET A 407 -14.09 -37.07 -16.26
N GLU A 408 -15.24 -37.56 -16.71
CA GLU A 408 -16.13 -36.82 -17.60
C GLU A 408 -16.71 -35.55 -16.94
N GLU A 409 -16.93 -35.61 -15.62
CA GLU A 409 -17.41 -34.54 -14.77
C GLU A 409 -16.44 -33.34 -14.77
N HIS A 410 -15.14 -33.59 -14.93
CA HIS A 410 -14.10 -32.57 -14.87
C HIS A 410 -13.76 -31.92 -16.24
N ARG A 411 -14.36 -32.43 -17.34
CA ARG A 411 -14.08 -31.95 -18.70
C ARG A 411 -14.38 -30.48 -18.94
N ARG A 412 -15.27 -29.89 -18.11
CA ARG A 412 -15.73 -28.49 -18.23
C ARG A 412 -15.28 -27.61 -17.09
N ASN A 413 -14.37 -28.05 -16.22
CA ASN A 413 -13.95 -27.29 -15.07
C ASN A 413 -13.19 -26.00 -15.41
N ALA A 414 -12.66 -25.89 -16.63
CA ALA A 414 -11.97 -24.71 -17.14
C ALA A 414 -12.83 -23.86 -18.08
N LEU A 415 -14.07 -24.26 -18.36
CA LEU A 415 -15.04 -23.56 -19.20
C LEU A 415 -16.15 -22.92 -18.36
#